data_7c3cb53b38666ed5dd764dcc18e53899
#
_entry.id   7c3cb53b38666ed5dd764dcc18e53899
#
_cell.length_a   1.000
_cell.length_b   1.000
_cell.length_c   1.000
_cell.angle_alpha   90.00
_cell.angle_beta   90.00
_cell.angle_gamma   90.00
#
_symmetry.space_group_name_H-M   'P 1'
#
loop_
_entity.id
_entity.type
_entity.pdbx_description
1 polymer ?
#
loop_
_entity_poly.entity_id
_entity_poly.type
_entity_poly.pdbx_seq_one_letter_code
_entity_poly.pdbx_strand_id
1 'polypeptide(L)'
;ISKLFVDSEKIAWVITNLLSNAIHHSPEKSRIIVGAVQHEKAVEIYVRDFGRGIDPRYHKSIFERYFRVPGTKVQGSGLGLAISKEFVEAHGGTIGVESEIGKGSRFSILLPV
;
A
#
# COMPACT_ATOMS: atom_id res chain seq x y z
N ILE A 1 13.81 14.46 6.00
CA ILE A 1 12.34 14.33 5.94
C ILE A 1 11.70 15.17 7.01
N SER A 2 10.65 15.90 6.65
CA SER A 2 9.90 16.75 7.56
C SER A 2 9.21 15.93 8.66
N LYS A 3 9.01 16.57 9.82
CA LYS A 3 8.18 15.97 10.86
C LYS A 3 6.72 15.98 10.42
N LEU A 4 5.99 14.95 10.78
CA LEU A 4 4.58 14.78 10.45
C LEU A 4 3.74 14.79 11.73
N PHE A 5 2.59 15.44 11.66
CA PHE A 5 1.58 15.35 12.72
C PHE A 5 0.60 14.24 12.35
N VAL A 6 0.87 13.05 12.84
CA VAL A 6 0.06 11.87 12.51
C VAL A 6 -0.23 11.06 13.77
N ASP A 7 -1.30 10.28 13.71
CA ASP A 7 -1.53 9.23 14.68
C ASP A 7 -0.54 8.10 14.37
N SER A 8 0.51 8.02 15.18
CA SER A 8 1.61 7.09 14.90
C SER A 8 1.18 5.63 14.92
N GLU A 9 0.21 5.27 15.75
CA GLU A 9 -0.31 3.89 15.78
C GLU A 9 -1.05 3.54 14.50
N LYS A 10 -1.89 4.44 14.00
CA LYS A 10 -2.65 4.22 12.77
C LYS A 10 -1.75 4.17 11.55
N ILE A 11 -0.78 5.07 11.45
CA ILE A 11 0.15 5.08 10.32
C ILE A 11 1.08 3.86 10.37
N ALA A 12 1.55 3.46 11.56
CA ALA A 12 2.33 2.23 11.72
C ALA A 12 1.51 1.01 11.28
N TRP A 13 0.22 0.98 11.62
CA TRP A 13 -0.67 -0.08 11.17
C TRP A 13 -0.77 -0.13 9.65
N VAL A 14 -0.90 1.03 9.00
CA VAL A 14 -0.95 1.11 7.54
C VAL A 14 0.33 0.55 6.92
N ILE A 15 1.49 0.97 7.40
CA ILE A 15 2.78 0.51 6.88
C ILE A 15 2.93 -1.00 7.08
N THR A 16 2.56 -1.51 8.26
CA THR A 16 2.59 -2.93 8.55
C THR A 16 1.67 -3.71 7.60
N ASN A 17 0.50 -3.16 7.33
CA ASN A 17 -0.45 -3.78 6.41
C ASN A 17 0.09 -3.83 4.98
N LEU A 18 0.73 -2.75 4.51
CA LEU A 18 1.35 -2.72 3.18
C LEU A 18 2.51 -3.72 3.09
N LEU A 19 3.30 -3.83 4.14
CA LEU A 19 4.38 -4.83 4.21
C LEU A 19 3.84 -6.25 4.18
N SER A 20 2.82 -6.54 4.97
CA SER A 20 2.18 -7.85 5.00
C SER A 20 1.62 -8.21 3.62
N ASN A 21 0.97 -7.26 2.97
CA ASN A 21 0.45 -7.44 1.63
C ASN A 21 1.56 -7.77 0.63
N ALA A 22 2.68 -7.04 0.70
CA ALA A 22 3.83 -7.28 -0.16
C ALA A 22 4.43 -8.68 0.06
N ILE A 23 4.54 -9.10 1.31
CA ILE A 23 5.07 -10.43 1.65
C ILE A 23 4.17 -11.53 1.07
N HIS A 24 2.86 -11.39 1.21
CA HIS A 24 1.92 -12.39 0.69
C HIS A 24 1.89 -12.49 -0.83
N HIS A 25 2.18 -11.40 -1.52
CA HIS A 25 2.16 -11.34 -2.99
C HIS A 25 3.51 -11.59 -3.64
N SER A 26 4.56 -11.71 -2.85
CA SER A 26 5.92 -11.90 -3.37
C SER A 26 6.34 -13.35 -3.36
N PRO A 27 7.17 -13.79 -4.34
CA PRO A 27 7.82 -15.08 -4.28
C PRO A 27 8.75 -15.16 -3.06
N GLU A 28 8.98 -16.38 -2.55
CA GLU A 28 9.97 -16.59 -1.51
C GLU A 28 11.34 -16.04 -1.94
N LYS A 29 12.08 -15.47 -1.01
CA LYS A 29 13.43 -14.92 -1.22
C LYS A 29 13.50 -13.74 -2.18
N SER A 30 12.36 -13.18 -2.59
CA SER A 30 12.38 -11.95 -3.36
C SER A 30 12.56 -10.74 -2.43
N ARG A 31 12.95 -9.61 -3.04
CA ARG A 31 13.17 -8.39 -2.27
C ARG A 31 11.85 -7.64 -2.06
N ILE A 32 11.78 -6.94 -0.94
CA ILE A 32 10.76 -5.94 -0.68
C ILE A 32 11.52 -4.66 -0.32
N ILE A 33 11.18 -3.57 -0.98
CA ILE A 33 11.82 -2.29 -0.76
C ILE A 33 10.83 -1.36 -0.07
N VAL A 34 11.25 -0.80 1.06
CA VAL A 34 10.48 0.21 1.78
C VAL A 34 11.27 1.50 1.74
N GLY A 35 10.63 2.59 1.41
CA GLY A 35 11.31 3.86 1.33
C GLY A 35 10.41 5.04 1.63
N ALA A 36 11.02 6.20 1.73
CA ALA A 36 10.34 7.45 1.95
C ALA A 36 10.96 8.52 1.05
N VAL A 37 10.11 9.35 0.46
CA VAL A 37 10.54 10.42 -0.44
C VAL A 37 9.92 11.72 0.03
N GLN A 38 10.75 12.75 0.20
CA GLN A 38 10.28 14.09 0.54
C GLN A 38 9.85 14.78 -0.74
N HIS A 39 8.57 15.19 -0.77
CA HIS A 39 8.03 16.09 -1.78
C HIS A 39 7.87 17.49 -1.16
N GLU A 40 7.52 18.47 -1.97
CA GLU A 40 7.41 19.85 -1.50
C GLU A 40 6.43 20.00 -0.34
N LYS A 41 5.25 19.40 -0.44
CA LYS A 41 4.17 19.55 0.56
C LYS A 41 3.73 18.23 1.19
N ALA A 42 4.49 17.18 0.98
CA ALA A 42 4.10 15.85 1.47
C ALA A 42 5.32 14.95 1.62
N VAL A 43 5.16 13.93 2.44
CA VAL A 43 6.10 12.81 2.51
C VAL A 43 5.41 11.61 1.91
N GLU A 44 6.07 10.95 0.98
CA GLU A 44 5.61 9.70 0.39
C GLU A 44 6.30 8.54 1.09
N ILE A 45 5.53 7.57 1.56
CA ILE A 45 6.05 6.30 2.09
C ILE A 45 5.58 5.21 1.14
N TYR A 46 6.50 4.36 0.69
CA TYR A 46 6.15 3.31 -0.27
C TYR A 46 6.70 1.96 0.11
N VAL A 47 6.00 0.94 -0.36
CA VAL A 47 6.41 -0.47 -0.24
C VAL A 47 6.35 -1.07 -1.64
N ARG A 48 7.50 -1.53 -2.13
CA ARG A 48 7.64 -2.14 -3.44
C ARG A 48 7.87 -3.63 -3.31
N ASP A 49 7.06 -4.42 -4.00
CA ASP A 49 7.32 -5.85 -4.16
C ASP A 49 7.61 -6.19 -5.63
N PHE A 50 8.12 -7.38 -5.86
CA PHE A 50 8.43 -7.90 -7.19
C PHE A 50 7.63 -9.16 -7.47
N GLY A 51 6.37 -9.16 -7.03
CA GLY A 51 5.44 -10.24 -7.22
C GLY A 51 4.76 -10.22 -8.59
N ARG A 52 3.60 -10.82 -8.63
CA ARG A 52 2.88 -10.98 -9.91
C ARG A 52 2.28 -9.69 -10.48
N GLY A 53 2.17 -8.64 -9.67
CA GLY A 53 1.51 -7.42 -10.08
C GLY A 53 -0.01 -7.51 -10.08
N ILE A 54 -0.64 -6.38 -10.38
CA ILE A 54 -2.10 -6.24 -10.37
C ILE A 54 -2.53 -5.63 -11.70
N ASP A 55 -3.51 -6.25 -12.35
CA ASP A 55 -4.09 -5.72 -13.58
C ASP A 55 -4.62 -4.30 -13.33
N PRO A 56 -4.31 -3.32 -14.22
CA PRO A 56 -4.75 -1.94 -14.03
C PRO A 56 -6.25 -1.77 -13.80
N ARG A 57 -7.09 -2.63 -14.35
CA ARG A 57 -8.55 -2.54 -14.14
C ARG A 57 -8.98 -2.74 -12.69
N TYR A 58 -8.11 -3.29 -11.84
CA TYR A 58 -8.41 -3.51 -10.42
C TYR A 58 -7.75 -2.48 -9.49
N HIS A 59 -6.97 -1.53 -10.01
CA HIS A 59 -6.19 -0.61 -9.17
C HIS A 59 -7.06 0.25 -8.24
N LYS A 60 -8.27 0.57 -8.63
CA LYS A 60 -9.22 1.27 -7.75
C LYS A 60 -9.96 0.30 -6.83
N SER A 61 -10.36 -0.83 -7.37
CA SER A 61 -11.19 -1.80 -6.68
C SER A 61 -10.50 -2.46 -5.49
N ILE A 62 -9.17 -2.61 -5.53
CA ILE A 62 -8.42 -3.25 -4.43
C ILE A 62 -8.54 -2.50 -3.10
N PHE A 63 -8.93 -1.23 -3.12
CA PHE A 63 -9.14 -0.45 -1.90
C PHE A 63 -10.58 -0.52 -1.39
N GLU A 64 -11.46 -1.23 -2.08
CA GLU A 64 -12.83 -1.46 -1.63
C GLU A 64 -12.88 -2.59 -0.61
N ARG A 65 -13.79 -2.48 0.35
CA ARG A 65 -13.97 -3.51 1.38
C ARG A 65 -14.33 -4.85 0.75
N TYR A 66 -13.65 -5.91 1.21
CA TYR A 66 -13.89 -7.30 0.79
C TYR A 66 -13.58 -7.59 -0.68
N PHE A 67 -13.04 -6.65 -1.41
CA PHE A 67 -12.68 -6.90 -2.81
C PHE A 67 -11.49 -7.88 -2.89
N ARG A 68 -11.55 -8.78 -3.86
CA ARG A 68 -10.47 -9.72 -4.15
C ARG A 68 -10.26 -9.76 -5.65
N VAL A 69 -9.01 -9.73 -6.06
CA VAL A 69 -8.67 -9.90 -7.48
C VAL A 69 -9.03 -11.31 -7.90
N PRO A 70 -9.83 -11.48 -8.98
CA PRO A 70 -10.20 -12.80 -9.46
C PRO A 70 -8.99 -13.69 -9.76
N GLY A 71 -9.09 -14.98 -9.41
CA GLY A 71 -8.03 -15.95 -9.66
C GLY A 71 -6.90 -15.95 -8.63
N THR A 72 -6.97 -15.12 -7.60
CA THR A 72 -5.97 -15.11 -6.54
C THR A 72 -6.46 -15.89 -5.33
N LYS A 73 -5.51 -16.47 -4.57
CA LYS A 73 -5.85 -17.08 -3.30
C LYS A 73 -6.28 -16.02 -2.31
N VAL A 74 -7.30 -16.36 -1.52
CA VAL A 74 -7.80 -15.51 -0.46
C VAL A 74 -6.78 -15.46 0.67
N GLN A 75 -6.30 -14.25 1.02
CA GLN A 75 -5.43 -14.00 2.15
C GLN A 75 -6.09 -12.93 3.01
N GLY A 76 -6.35 -13.25 4.27
CA GLY A 76 -6.93 -12.30 5.20
C GLY A 76 -8.40 -11.95 4.91
N SER A 77 -8.86 -10.88 5.55
CA SER A 77 -10.29 -10.48 5.55
C SER A 77 -10.74 -9.70 4.32
N GLY A 78 -9.82 -9.16 3.54
CA GLY A 78 -10.16 -8.23 2.46
C GLY A 78 -10.45 -6.81 2.96
N LEU A 79 -10.04 -6.47 4.18
CA LEU A 79 -10.27 -5.17 4.79
C LEU A 79 -9.02 -4.31 4.91
N GLY A 80 -7.82 -4.91 4.83
CA GLY A 80 -6.58 -4.20 5.13
C GLY A 80 -6.35 -2.95 4.28
N LEU A 81 -6.49 -3.04 2.97
CA LEU A 81 -6.29 -1.89 2.08
C LEU A 81 -7.39 -0.85 2.24
N ALA A 82 -8.63 -1.27 2.46
CA ALA A 82 -9.74 -0.34 2.69
C ALA A 82 -9.54 0.46 3.99
N ILE A 83 -9.13 -0.20 5.05
CA ILE A 83 -8.85 0.46 6.35
C ILE A 83 -7.63 1.37 6.22
N SER A 84 -6.58 0.92 5.52
CA SER A 84 -5.41 1.75 5.24
C SER A 84 -5.80 3.05 4.54
N LYS A 85 -6.65 2.97 3.54
CA LYS A 85 -7.16 4.14 2.84
C LYS A 85 -7.91 5.08 3.77
N GLU A 86 -8.80 4.53 4.62
CA GLU A 86 -9.54 5.34 5.60
C GLU A 86 -8.58 6.07 6.55
N PHE A 87 -7.57 5.39 7.07
CA PHE A 87 -6.60 6.01 7.98
C PHE A 87 -5.80 7.11 7.30
N VAL A 88 -5.32 6.85 6.09
CA VAL A 88 -4.53 7.83 5.33
C VAL A 88 -5.37 9.05 4.97
N GLU A 89 -6.59 8.85 4.52
CA GLU A 89 -7.50 9.94 4.16
C GLU A 89 -7.89 10.77 5.38
N ALA A 90 -8.03 10.15 6.55
CA ALA A 90 -8.29 10.87 7.79
C ALA A 90 -7.14 11.80 8.18
N HIS A 91 -5.94 11.57 7.66
CA HIS A 91 -4.77 12.43 7.83
C HIS A 91 -4.60 13.48 6.72
N GLY A 92 -5.59 13.59 5.83
CA GLY A 92 -5.51 14.48 4.67
C GLY A 92 -4.61 13.97 3.56
N GLY A 93 -4.23 12.69 3.62
CA GLY A 93 -3.34 12.10 2.65
C GLY A 93 -4.06 11.27 1.59
N THR A 94 -3.29 10.62 0.74
CA THR A 94 -3.78 9.75 -0.31
C THR A 94 -3.02 8.44 -0.31
N ILE A 95 -3.66 7.37 -0.78
CA ILE A 95 -3.04 6.07 -0.98
C ILE A 95 -3.25 5.65 -2.42
N GLY A 96 -2.26 4.97 -2.99
CA GLY A 96 -2.37 4.50 -4.36
C GLY A 96 -1.46 3.33 -4.63
N VAL A 97 -1.55 2.82 -5.85
CA VAL A 97 -0.75 1.70 -6.32
C VAL A 97 -0.27 1.97 -7.75
N GLU A 98 0.98 1.64 -8.00
CA GLU A 98 1.53 1.51 -9.34
C GLU A 98 1.91 0.04 -9.50
N SER A 99 1.37 -0.62 -10.49
CA SER A 99 1.58 -2.05 -10.66
C SER A 99 1.46 -2.43 -12.11
N GLU A 100 2.21 -3.46 -12.46
CA GLU A 100 2.21 -4.02 -13.81
C GLU A 100 2.30 -5.53 -13.68
N ILE A 101 1.45 -6.25 -14.40
CA ILE A 101 1.46 -7.71 -14.35
C ILE A 101 2.84 -8.23 -14.76
N GLY A 102 3.38 -9.11 -13.92
CA GLY A 102 4.71 -9.70 -14.11
C GLY A 102 5.86 -8.87 -13.55
N LYS A 103 5.60 -7.66 -13.07
CA LYS A 103 6.66 -6.76 -12.56
C LYS A 103 6.51 -6.38 -11.08
N GLY A 104 5.40 -6.73 -10.47
CA GLY A 104 5.15 -6.44 -9.08
C GLY A 104 4.35 -5.17 -8.86
N SER A 105 4.36 -4.69 -7.62
CA SER A 105 3.52 -3.57 -7.21
C SER A 105 4.27 -2.61 -6.31
N ARG A 106 3.93 -1.33 -6.40
CA ARG A 106 4.44 -0.28 -5.53
C ARG A 106 3.25 0.44 -4.91
N PHE A 107 2.99 0.14 -3.66
CA PHE A 107 1.96 0.84 -2.89
C PHE A 107 2.59 2.05 -2.21
N SER A 108 1.92 3.17 -2.25
CA SER A 108 2.43 4.38 -1.62
C SER A 108 1.33 5.16 -0.91
N ILE A 109 1.73 5.85 0.15
CA ILE A 109 0.88 6.81 0.83
C ILE A 109 1.58 8.17 0.78
N LEU A 110 0.79 9.23 0.61
CA LEU A 110 1.25 10.60 0.66
C LEU A 110 0.63 11.25 1.89
N LEU A 111 1.48 11.76 2.79
CA LEU A 111 1.04 12.41 4.00
C LEU A 111 1.46 13.89 3.93
N PRO A 112 0.53 14.84 4.09
CA PRO A 112 0.88 16.25 4.04
C PRO A 112 1.77 16.67 5.21
N VAL A 113 2.66 17.59 4.93
CA VAL A 113 3.53 18.19 5.96
C VAL A 113 3.01 19.53 6.43
#